data_6e9b271b5ac0c8fb41bba0cbe3398569
#
_entry.id   6e9b271b5ac0c8fb41bba0cbe3398569
#
_cell.length_a   1.000
_cell.length_b   1.000
_cell.length_c   1.000
_cell.angle_alpha   90.00
_cell.angle_beta   90.00
_cell.angle_gamma   90.00
#
_symmetry.space_group_name_H-M   'P 1'
#
loop_
_entity.id
_entity.type
_entity.pdbx_description
1 polymer ?
#
loop_
_entity_poly.entity_id
_entity_poly.type
_entity_poly.pdbx_seq_one_letter_code
_entity_poly.pdbx_strand_id
1 'polypeptide(L)'
;LNNVKNNITIDSNVTEIELPSKPSVKLYFDISYSKLKCDIVLDYKGKEINYFDKTDFLRDNDYEAEVVEDILNYKFIEDKNSFIMTDDDEMYYFLDEVLASLSEKYQVFTSKKIDNTKVLKNVSTSSNFSIGQDGIMSYKFSVEGINQEDLNSLFSALKQKKKYYKLKNNNVVSLED
;
A
#
# COMPACT_ATOMS: atom_id res chain seq x y z
N LEU A 1 14.82 73.50 19.40
CA LEU A 1 15.13 72.07 19.13
C LEU A 1 14.07 71.22 19.78
N ASN A 2 13.03 70.87 18.99
CA ASN A 2 11.88 70.09 19.42
C ASN A 2 12.19 68.60 19.29
N ASN A 3 12.23 67.90 20.41
CA ASN A 3 12.25 66.46 20.48
C ASN A 3 10.81 65.92 20.19
N VAL A 4 10.59 65.40 19.00
CA VAL A 4 9.41 64.61 18.73
C VAL A 4 9.69 63.19 19.21
N LYS A 5 9.12 62.82 20.36
CA LYS A 5 9.06 61.43 20.81
C LYS A 5 7.94 60.74 19.99
N ASN A 6 8.34 59.95 19.03
CA ASN A 6 7.41 59.00 18.38
C ASN A 6 7.05 57.92 19.39
N ASN A 7 5.87 58.04 20.00
CA ASN A 7 5.25 56.92 20.71
C ASN A 7 4.75 55.92 19.68
N ILE A 8 5.55 54.91 19.40
CA ILE A 8 5.07 53.71 18.71
C ILE A 8 4.31 52.93 19.77
N THR A 9 3.02 53.03 19.77
CA THR A 9 2.12 52.10 20.47
C THR A 9 2.12 50.79 19.68
N ILE A 10 2.86 49.81 20.15
CA ILE A 10 2.74 48.43 19.65
C ILE A 10 1.39 47.94 20.19
N ASP A 11 0.43 47.81 19.27
CA ASP A 11 -0.85 47.21 19.58
C ASP A 11 -0.60 45.77 20.00
N SER A 12 -0.84 45.43 21.25
CA SER A 12 -0.58 44.13 21.86
C SER A 12 -1.65 43.08 21.49
N ASN A 13 -2.37 43.32 20.40
CA ASN A 13 -3.24 42.31 19.76
C ASN A 13 -2.46 41.52 18.69
N VAL A 14 -1.28 41.03 19.02
CA VAL A 14 -0.71 39.90 18.32
C VAL A 14 -1.51 38.71 18.80
N THR A 15 -2.59 38.38 18.07
CA THR A 15 -3.23 37.07 18.13
C THR A 15 -2.09 36.04 17.98
N GLU A 16 -1.87 35.22 19.00
CA GLU A 16 -0.98 34.07 18.88
C GLU A 16 -1.34 33.38 17.55
N ILE A 17 -0.39 33.37 16.62
CA ILE A 17 -0.52 32.60 15.41
C ILE A 17 -0.51 31.16 15.89
N GLU A 18 -1.68 30.54 16.06
CA GLU A 18 -1.78 29.13 16.35
C GLU A 18 -1.14 28.40 15.16
N LEU A 19 0.05 27.85 15.41
CA LEU A 19 0.68 26.95 14.44
C LEU A 19 -0.21 25.73 14.28
N PRO A 20 -0.36 25.20 13.05
CA PRO A 20 -1.15 24.02 12.82
C PRO A 20 -0.61 22.87 13.67
N SER A 21 -1.49 22.18 14.37
CA SER A 21 -1.07 20.99 15.13
C SER A 21 -0.85 19.84 14.15
N LYS A 22 0.24 19.10 14.32
CA LYS A 22 0.53 17.90 13.55
C LYS A 22 -0.57 16.85 13.77
N PRO A 23 -1.23 16.35 12.71
CA PRO A 23 -2.26 15.32 12.84
C PRO A 23 -1.68 13.93 13.10
N SER A 24 -2.46 13.03 13.68
CA SER A 24 -2.19 11.62 13.54
C SER A 24 -2.71 11.10 12.20
N VAL A 25 -1.97 10.15 11.61
CA VAL A 25 -2.23 9.65 10.24
C VAL A 25 -2.75 8.23 10.30
N LYS A 26 -3.86 8.00 9.61
CA LYS A 26 -4.46 6.68 9.40
C LYS A 26 -4.48 6.37 7.91
N LEU A 27 -3.88 5.25 7.53
CA LEU A 27 -3.84 4.76 6.16
C LEU A 27 -4.78 3.57 6.02
N TYR A 28 -5.75 3.67 5.14
CA TYR A 28 -6.71 2.60 4.86
C TYR A 28 -6.44 1.99 3.49
N PHE A 29 -6.10 0.69 3.48
CA PHE A 29 -5.84 -0.04 2.24
C PHE A 29 -6.96 -1.03 1.93
N ASP A 30 -7.38 -1.05 0.66
CA ASP A 30 -8.34 -2.02 0.13
C ASP A 30 -7.98 -2.45 -1.29
N ILE A 31 -8.30 -3.70 -1.65
CA ILE A 31 -8.19 -4.20 -3.02
C ILE A 31 -9.58 -4.22 -3.64
N SER A 32 -9.76 -3.44 -4.71
CA SER A 32 -10.99 -3.38 -5.47
C SER A 32 -10.71 -3.36 -6.97
N TYR A 33 -11.36 -4.24 -7.73
CA TYR A 33 -11.21 -4.32 -9.19
C TYR A 33 -9.74 -4.41 -9.65
N SER A 34 -8.93 -5.27 -9.01
CA SER A 34 -7.49 -5.42 -9.28
C SER A 34 -6.67 -4.14 -9.10
N LYS A 35 -7.11 -3.26 -8.22
CA LYS A 35 -6.39 -2.06 -7.82
C LYS A 35 -6.21 -2.07 -6.32
N LEU A 36 -5.03 -1.71 -5.86
CA LEU A 36 -4.80 -1.39 -4.45
C LEU A 36 -5.13 0.08 -4.25
N LYS A 37 -6.07 0.36 -3.37
CA LYS A 37 -6.51 1.70 -2.99
C LYS A 37 -5.93 2.07 -1.65
N CYS A 38 -5.48 3.31 -1.49
CA CYS A 38 -5.08 3.92 -0.22
C CYS A 38 -5.88 5.19 0.02
N ASP A 39 -6.58 5.25 1.15
CA ASP A 39 -7.20 6.47 1.65
C ASP A 39 -6.37 6.98 2.84
N ILE A 40 -6.01 8.27 2.81
CA ILE A 40 -5.28 8.95 3.89
C ILE A 40 -6.30 9.72 4.73
N VAL A 41 -6.43 9.35 5.98
CA VAL A 41 -7.25 10.04 6.97
C VAL A 41 -6.35 10.70 8.01
N LEU A 42 -6.61 11.96 8.26
CA LEU A 42 -5.84 12.82 9.16
C LEU A 42 -6.72 13.16 10.36
N ASP A 43 -6.22 12.90 11.55
CA ASP A 43 -6.93 13.21 12.80
C ASP A 43 -6.28 14.42 13.49
N TYR A 44 -6.96 15.54 13.42
CA TYR A 44 -6.61 16.79 14.08
C TYR A 44 -7.34 16.90 15.43
N LYS A 45 -6.72 16.35 16.49
CA LYS A 45 -7.26 16.43 17.88
C LYS A 45 -8.69 15.88 18.00
N GLY A 46 -8.98 14.75 17.33
CA GLY A 46 -10.29 14.08 17.34
C GLY A 46 -11.22 14.50 16.20
N LYS A 47 -10.78 15.38 15.30
CA LYS A 47 -11.49 15.70 14.07
C LYS A 47 -10.83 14.96 12.89
N GLU A 48 -11.43 13.87 12.47
CA GLU A 48 -10.95 13.08 11.32
C GLU A 48 -11.43 13.71 10.00
N ILE A 49 -10.52 13.84 9.06
CA ILE A 49 -10.76 14.30 7.69
C ILE A 49 -10.05 13.41 6.69
N ASN A 50 -10.60 13.23 5.50
CA ASN A 50 -9.83 12.68 4.39
C ASN A 50 -8.85 13.74 3.88
N TYR A 51 -7.67 13.32 3.41
CA TYR A 51 -6.65 14.22 2.86
C TYR A 51 -7.23 15.19 1.80
N PHE A 52 -8.15 14.72 0.97
CA PHE A 52 -8.76 15.50 -0.11
C PHE A 52 -9.90 16.42 0.35
N ASP A 53 -10.32 16.34 1.61
CA ASP A 53 -11.41 17.18 2.12
C ASP A 53 -11.00 18.64 2.24
N LYS A 54 -11.91 19.53 1.91
CA LYS A 54 -11.76 20.95 2.20
C LYS A 54 -12.12 21.21 3.66
N THR A 55 -11.30 21.97 4.34
CA THR A 55 -11.50 22.29 5.76
C THR A 55 -11.58 23.79 5.98
N ASP A 56 -12.24 24.19 7.07
CA ASP A 56 -12.38 25.54 7.57
C ASP A 56 -11.35 25.90 8.67
N PHE A 57 -10.42 25.00 8.95
CA PHE A 57 -9.36 25.15 9.93
C PHE A 57 -7.97 25.00 9.30
N LEU A 58 -6.95 25.49 10.03
CA LEU A 58 -5.57 25.44 9.57
C LEU A 58 -4.99 24.02 9.66
N ARG A 59 -4.49 23.53 8.52
CA ARG A 59 -3.85 22.21 8.39
C ARG A 59 -2.34 22.35 8.34
N ASP A 60 -1.63 21.32 8.77
CA ASP A 60 -0.18 21.18 8.64
C ASP A 60 0.16 20.63 7.24
N ASN A 61 0.10 21.51 6.24
CA ASN A 61 0.29 21.14 4.84
C ASN A 61 1.68 20.55 4.55
N ASP A 62 2.70 20.97 5.27
CA ASP A 62 4.07 20.47 5.09
C ASP A 62 4.15 19.01 5.53
N TYR A 63 3.61 18.71 6.70
CA TYR A 63 3.56 17.30 7.17
C TYR A 63 2.65 16.42 6.33
N GLU A 64 1.51 16.94 5.90
CA GLU A 64 0.61 16.20 4.99
C GLU A 64 1.28 15.89 3.64
N ALA A 65 2.08 16.82 3.11
CA ALA A 65 2.85 16.59 1.89
C ALA A 65 3.90 15.49 2.08
N GLU A 66 4.57 15.41 3.23
CA GLU A 66 5.49 14.30 3.54
C GLU A 66 4.77 12.94 3.55
N VAL A 67 3.56 12.87 4.12
CA VAL A 67 2.75 11.64 4.14
C VAL A 67 2.37 11.20 2.74
N VAL A 68 1.95 12.15 1.90
CA VAL A 68 1.60 11.87 0.49
C VAL A 68 2.82 11.42 -0.31
N GLU A 69 3.97 12.06 -0.12
CA GLU A 69 5.22 11.67 -0.77
C GLU A 69 5.62 10.24 -0.40
N ASP A 70 5.47 9.83 0.87
CA ASP A 70 5.71 8.45 1.29
C ASP A 70 4.85 7.44 0.51
N ILE A 71 3.58 7.77 0.24
CA ILE A 71 2.69 6.91 -0.54
C ILE A 71 3.06 6.91 -2.02
N LEU A 72 3.32 8.08 -2.61
CA LEU A 72 3.66 8.22 -4.03
C LEU A 72 5.00 7.54 -4.38
N ASN A 73 5.94 7.45 -3.45
CA ASN A 73 7.22 6.75 -3.62
C ASN A 73 7.05 5.26 -3.94
N TYR A 74 5.90 4.67 -3.59
CA TYR A 74 5.54 3.28 -3.92
C TYR A 74 4.66 3.15 -5.16
N LYS A 75 4.77 4.08 -6.12
CA LYS A 75 4.05 4.06 -7.40
C LYS A 75 2.53 4.16 -7.30
N PHE A 76 2.01 4.61 -6.18
CA PHE A 76 0.62 5.07 -6.13
C PHE A 76 0.47 6.32 -6.98
N ILE A 77 -0.70 6.46 -7.59
CA ILE A 77 -1.10 7.66 -8.32
C ILE A 77 -2.40 8.20 -7.71
N GLU A 78 -2.58 9.51 -7.76
CA GLU A 78 -3.82 10.13 -7.32
C GLU A 78 -4.98 9.78 -8.28
N ASP A 79 -6.10 9.32 -7.73
CA ASP A 79 -7.35 9.07 -8.45
C ASP A 79 -8.54 9.59 -7.65
N LYS A 80 -9.08 10.74 -8.06
CA LYS A 80 -10.17 11.44 -7.39
C LYS A 80 -9.82 11.78 -5.93
N ASN A 81 -10.43 11.07 -4.97
CA ASN A 81 -10.26 11.30 -3.53
C ASN A 81 -9.49 10.17 -2.85
N SER A 82 -8.60 9.49 -3.57
CA SER A 82 -7.78 8.40 -3.06
C SER A 82 -6.49 8.24 -3.86
N PHE A 83 -5.61 7.39 -3.39
CA PHE A 83 -4.43 6.96 -4.14
C PHE A 83 -4.63 5.52 -4.59
N ILE A 84 -4.24 5.19 -5.83
CA ILE A 84 -4.39 3.85 -6.39
C ILE A 84 -3.09 3.34 -6.98
N MET A 85 -2.92 2.03 -6.93
CA MET A 85 -1.88 1.28 -7.62
C MET A 85 -2.55 0.22 -8.49
N THR A 86 -2.13 0.13 -9.76
CA THR A 86 -2.76 -0.74 -10.77
C THR A 86 -1.86 -1.83 -11.31
N ASP A 87 -0.57 -1.75 -11.04
CA ASP A 87 0.40 -2.77 -11.43
C ASP A 87 0.38 -3.92 -10.43
N ASP A 88 0.13 -5.15 -10.90
CA ASP A 88 -0.02 -6.32 -10.03
C ASP A 88 1.30 -6.66 -9.30
N ASP A 89 2.45 -6.57 -9.97
CA ASP A 89 3.74 -6.91 -9.37
C ASP A 89 4.11 -5.90 -8.28
N GLU A 90 3.87 -4.60 -8.51
CA GLU A 90 4.09 -3.56 -7.52
C GLU A 90 3.12 -3.67 -6.34
N MET A 91 1.86 -4.01 -6.62
CA MET A 91 0.84 -4.20 -5.59
C MET A 91 1.21 -5.35 -4.64
N TYR A 92 1.61 -6.51 -5.16
CA TYR A 92 1.97 -7.63 -4.31
C TYR A 92 3.30 -7.41 -3.59
N TYR A 93 4.27 -6.76 -4.23
CA TYR A 93 5.48 -6.31 -3.56
C TYR A 93 5.17 -5.36 -2.38
N PHE A 94 4.29 -4.40 -2.60
CA PHE A 94 3.86 -3.47 -1.55
C PHE A 94 3.21 -4.18 -0.37
N LEU A 95 2.29 -5.12 -0.63
CA LEU A 95 1.61 -5.89 0.43
C LEU A 95 2.55 -6.82 1.20
N ASP A 96 3.55 -7.36 0.52
CA ASP A 96 4.49 -8.34 1.08
C ASP A 96 5.62 -7.67 1.88
N GLU A 97 6.23 -6.62 1.33
CA GLU A 97 7.48 -6.06 1.85
C GLU A 97 7.31 -4.67 2.48
N VAL A 98 6.36 -3.86 1.99
CA VAL A 98 6.28 -2.44 2.37
C VAL A 98 5.25 -2.18 3.46
N LEU A 99 4.11 -2.86 3.44
CA LEU A 99 2.97 -2.58 4.33
C LEU A 99 3.35 -2.66 5.81
N ALA A 100 4.22 -3.61 6.17
CA ALA A 100 4.71 -3.75 7.54
C ALA A 100 5.54 -2.54 7.99
N SER A 101 6.43 -2.04 7.14
CA SER A 101 7.27 -0.87 7.44
C SER A 101 6.46 0.42 7.58
N LEU A 102 5.40 0.58 6.78
CA LEU A 102 4.47 1.72 6.94
C LEU A 102 3.73 1.67 8.28
N SER A 103 3.44 0.47 8.80
CA SER A 103 2.79 0.30 10.10
C SER A 103 3.66 0.73 11.28
N GLU A 104 4.97 0.85 11.10
CA GLU A 104 5.88 1.41 12.09
C GLU A 104 5.77 2.95 12.18
N LYS A 105 5.40 3.60 11.07
CA LYS A 105 5.33 5.06 10.96
C LYS A 105 3.91 5.60 11.12
N TYR A 106 2.91 4.87 10.63
CA TYR A 106 1.51 5.27 10.58
C TYR A 106 0.57 4.23 11.17
N GLN A 107 -0.65 4.62 11.50
CA GLN A 107 -1.71 3.66 11.80
C GLN A 107 -2.24 3.08 10.48
N VAL A 108 -1.98 1.80 10.24
CA VAL A 108 -2.36 1.11 9.00
C VAL A 108 -3.55 0.21 9.25
N PHE A 109 -4.56 0.31 8.40
CA PHE A 109 -5.77 -0.52 8.39
C PHE A 109 -5.91 -1.19 7.04
N THR A 110 -6.22 -2.47 7.03
CA THR A 110 -6.39 -3.29 5.84
C THR A 110 -7.79 -3.86 5.75
N SER A 111 -8.27 -4.04 4.52
CA SER A 111 -9.54 -4.73 4.30
C SER A 111 -9.37 -6.24 4.47
N LYS A 112 -10.46 -6.95 4.75
CA LYS A 112 -10.48 -8.42 4.81
C LYS A 112 -9.95 -9.10 3.54
N LYS A 113 -10.02 -8.44 2.39
CA LYS A 113 -9.46 -8.97 1.14
C LYS A 113 -7.95 -9.02 1.18
N ILE A 114 -7.31 -7.97 1.73
CA ILE A 114 -5.87 -7.92 1.94
C ILE A 114 -5.47 -8.95 2.99
N ASP A 115 -6.15 -8.98 4.13
CA ASP A 115 -5.84 -9.91 5.24
C ASP A 115 -5.93 -11.39 4.81
N ASN A 116 -6.81 -11.69 3.86
CA ASN A 116 -6.97 -13.03 3.31
C ASN A 116 -6.01 -13.34 2.14
N THR A 117 -5.23 -12.38 1.67
CA THR A 117 -4.24 -12.57 0.62
C THR A 117 -2.92 -13.03 1.24
N LYS A 118 -2.54 -14.29 1.01
CA LYS A 118 -1.26 -14.83 1.49
C LYS A 118 -0.27 -14.84 0.35
N VAL A 119 0.91 -14.28 0.59
CA VAL A 119 2.05 -14.42 -0.33
C VAL A 119 2.84 -15.67 0.05
N LEU A 120 2.87 -16.62 -0.87
CA LEU A 120 3.60 -17.89 -0.72
C LEU A 120 5.02 -17.70 -1.24
N LYS A 121 6.01 -17.84 -0.35
CA LYS A 121 7.43 -17.82 -0.67
C LYS A 121 7.99 -19.23 -0.55
N ASN A 122 9.03 -19.56 -1.32
CA ASN A 122 9.75 -20.82 -1.23
C ASN A 122 8.85 -22.06 -1.34
N VAL A 123 8.00 -22.10 -2.37
CA VAL A 123 7.10 -23.22 -2.60
C VAL A 123 7.90 -24.49 -2.96
N SER A 124 7.66 -25.58 -2.24
CA SER A 124 8.29 -26.86 -2.51
C SER A 124 7.74 -27.50 -3.78
N THR A 125 8.63 -28.09 -4.58
CA THR A 125 8.25 -28.82 -5.79
C THR A 125 8.50 -30.31 -5.61
N SER A 126 7.64 -31.13 -6.19
CA SER A 126 7.86 -32.56 -6.28
C SER A 126 7.62 -33.06 -7.70
N SER A 127 8.44 -34.01 -8.13
CA SER A 127 8.28 -34.69 -9.41
C SER A 127 8.29 -36.19 -9.23
N ASN A 128 7.38 -36.88 -9.92
CA ASN A 128 7.29 -38.33 -9.91
C ASN A 128 7.26 -38.84 -11.34
N PHE A 129 8.11 -39.79 -11.59
CA PHE A 129 8.23 -40.48 -12.86
C PHE A 129 7.79 -41.92 -12.69
N SER A 130 6.86 -42.41 -13.51
CA SER A 130 6.40 -43.78 -13.46
C SER A 130 6.23 -44.35 -14.87
N ILE A 131 6.44 -45.68 -14.99
CA ILE A 131 6.23 -46.44 -16.22
C ILE A 131 5.06 -47.39 -15.93
N GLY A 132 3.96 -47.26 -16.68
CA GLY A 132 2.80 -48.15 -16.59
C GLY A 132 3.14 -49.56 -17.11
N GLN A 133 2.28 -50.53 -16.76
CA GLN A 133 2.42 -51.94 -17.27
C GLN A 133 2.26 -52.04 -18.80
N ASP A 134 1.64 -51.02 -19.39
CA ASP A 134 1.47 -50.82 -20.83
C ASP A 134 2.70 -50.21 -21.53
N GLY A 135 3.78 -49.97 -20.78
CA GLY A 135 4.97 -49.27 -21.23
C GLY A 135 4.82 -47.76 -21.42
N ILE A 136 3.69 -47.19 -21.05
CA ILE A 136 3.48 -45.73 -21.11
C ILE A 136 4.23 -45.06 -19.96
N MET A 137 5.06 -44.09 -20.32
CA MET A 137 5.78 -43.25 -19.37
C MET A 137 4.88 -42.09 -18.93
N SER A 138 4.69 -41.94 -17.64
CA SER A 138 4.00 -40.80 -17.06
C SER A 138 4.93 -39.99 -16.17
N TYR A 139 4.85 -38.66 -16.32
CA TYR A 139 5.56 -37.70 -15.50
C TYR A 139 4.55 -36.82 -14.79
N LYS A 140 4.60 -36.81 -13.48
CA LYS A 140 3.73 -35.98 -12.66
C LYS A 140 4.58 -34.94 -11.92
N PHE A 141 4.27 -33.68 -12.14
CA PHE A 141 4.88 -32.55 -11.45
C PHE A 141 3.83 -31.87 -10.55
N SER A 142 4.20 -31.53 -9.35
CA SER A 142 3.34 -30.78 -8.44
C SER A 142 4.15 -29.75 -7.65
N VAL A 143 3.46 -28.67 -7.32
CA VAL A 143 4.00 -27.59 -6.49
C VAL A 143 3.11 -27.49 -5.25
N GLU A 144 3.71 -27.45 -4.07
CA GLU A 144 2.98 -27.42 -2.80
C GLU A 144 2.10 -26.17 -2.72
N GLY A 145 0.84 -26.35 -2.34
CA GLY A 145 -0.14 -25.27 -2.24
C GLY A 145 -0.69 -24.74 -3.57
N ILE A 146 -0.29 -25.32 -4.72
CA ILE A 146 -0.73 -24.92 -6.06
C ILE A 146 -1.51 -26.04 -6.73
N ASN A 147 -2.72 -25.73 -7.19
CA ASN A 147 -3.55 -26.68 -7.92
C ASN A 147 -3.00 -26.91 -9.33
N GLN A 148 -3.26 -28.12 -9.88
CA GLN A 148 -2.83 -28.49 -11.23
C GLN A 148 -3.34 -27.51 -12.32
N GLU A 149 -4.51 -26.92 -12.10
CA GLU A 149 -5.11 -25.95 -13.02
C GLU A 149 -4.35 -24.62 -13.09
N ASP A 150 -3.69 -24.23 -12.00
CA ASP A 150 -2.89 -23.00 -11.91
C ASP A 150 -1.48 -23.18 -12.49
N LEU A 151 -0.97 -24.43 -12.58
CA LEU A 151 0.43 -24.70 -12.98
C LEU A 151 0.78 -24.15 -14.37
N ASN A 152 -0.09 -24.32 -15.36
CA ASN A 152 0.18 -23.84 -16.72
C ASN A 152 0.26 -22.31 -16.77
N SER A 153 -0.62 -21.64 -16.03
CA SER A 153 -0.65 -20.19 -15.94
C SER A 153 0.56 -19.66 -15.14
N LEU A 154 0.94 -20.37 -14.08
CA LEU A 154 2.14 -20.08 -13.30
C LEU A 154 3.41 -20.17 -14.18
N PHE A 155 3.57 -21.23 -14.97
CA PHE A 155 4.70 -21.35 -15.89
C PHE A 155 4.69 -20.25 -16.97
N SER A 156 3.52 -19.82 -17.40
CA SER A 156 3.39 -18.71 -18.34
C SER A 156 3.83 -17.38 -17.69
N ALA A 157 3.48 -17.16 -16.44
CA ALA A 157 3.90 -15.99 -15.67
C ALA A 157 5.44 -15.98 -15.47
N LEU A 158 6.04 -17.14 -15.14
CA LEU A 158 7.50 -17.30 -15.05
C LEU A 158 8.20 -16.97 -16.36
N LYS A 159 7.69 -17.46 -17.50
CA LYS A 159 8.24 -17.13 -18.83
C LYS A 159 8.15 -15.64 -19.15
N GLN A 160 7.12 -14.97 -18.66
CA GLN A 160 6.93 -13.51 -18.79
C GLN A 160 7.76 -12.70 -17.79
N LYS A 161 8.54 -13.38 -16.92
CA LYS A 161 9.35 -12.74 -15.87
C LYS A 161 8.54 -11.88 -14.90
N LYS A 162 7.31 -12.30 -14.62
CA LYS A 162 6.51 -11.69 -13.57
C LYS A 162 7.13 -12.00 -12.21
N LYS A 163 7.03 -11.08 -11.28
CA LYS A 163 7.53 -11.24 -9.91
C LYS A 163 6.54 -11.98 -9.03
N TYR A 164 5.25 -11.87 -9.33
CA TYR A 164 4.17 -12.49 -8.57
C TYR A 164 3.14 -13.12 -9.49
N TYR A 165 2.48 -14.17 -8.99
CA TYR A 165 1.35 -14.80 -9.67
C TYR A 165 0.20 -15.06 -8.70
N LYS A 166 -0.99 -14.54 -9.01
CA LYS A 166 -2.21 -14.76 -8.22
C LYS A 166 -2.88 -16.07 -8.61
N LEU A 167 -3.05 -16.95 -7.63
CA LEU A 167 -3.76 -18.22 -7.77
C LEU A 167 -5.29 -18.01 -7.76
N LYS A 168 -6.04 -19.00 -8.25
CA LYS A 168 -7.51 -19.00 -8.22
C LYS A 168 -8.10 -18.92 -6.81
N ASN A 169 -7.39 -19.40 -5.79
CA ASN A 169 -7.77 -19.34 -4.39
C ASN A 169 -7.44 -17.99 -3.69
N ASN A 170 -7.06 -16.97 -4.47
CA ASN A 170 -6.61 -15.64 -4.03
C ASN A 170 -5.24 -15.59 -3.31
N ASN A 171 -4.57 -16.70 -3.11
CA ASN A 171 -3.17 -16.66 -2.68
C ASN A 171 -2.29 -16.12 -3.82
N VAL A 172 -1.13 -15.60 -3.46
CA VAL A 172 -0.15 -15.07 -4.40
C VAL A 172 1.14 -15.85 -4.23
N VAL A 173 1.76 -16.22 -5.32
CA VAL A 173 3.08 -16.89 -5.31
C VAL A 173 4.12 -15.85 -5.68
N SER A 174 5.15 -15.69 -4.84
CA SER A 174 6.35 -14.98 -5.23
C SER A 174 7.15 -15.84 -6.21
N LEU A 175 7.53 -15.26 -7.33
CA LEU A 175 8.31 -15.89 -8.41
C LEU A 175 9.77 -15.41 -8.40
N GLU A 176 10.14 -14.56 -7.45
CA GLU A 176 11.51 -14.15 -7.21
C GLU A 176 12.21 -15.20 -6.35
N ASP A 177 13.43 -15.60 -6.75
CA ASP A 177 14.34 -16.48 -5.99
C ASP A 177 15.00 -15.72 -4.82
#